data_4f63c94ab951d9400b903cb0454040fe
#
_entry.id   4f63c94ab951d9400b903cb0454040fe
#
_cell.length_a   1.000
_cell.length_b   1.000
_cell.length_c   1.000
_cell.angle_alpha   90.00
_cell.angle_beta   90.00
_cell.angle_gamma   90.00
#
_symmetry.space_group_name_H-M   'P 1'
#
loop_
_entity.id
_entity.type
_entity.pdbx_description
1 polymer ?
#
loop_
_entity_poly.entity_id
_entity_poly.type
_entity_poly.pdbx_seq_one_letter_code
_entity_poly.pdbx_strand_id
1 'polypeptide(L)'
;QWAIFLRNHDELTLEMVTDAERDYMYEEYARDPVARLNLGIRRRLAPLLDGDRRRIELMKALLLSLPGSPVLYYGDEIGMGDNIYLGDRNGVRTPMQWTGGWNGAFSTADPERLYQPLISNPVYGYQAVNVESQRRQENSLLSWTKRLIQVRRSTRVFGRGSIEFLRPANHRVLAYVRSLGAEKVLVVNNLSGTAQAVE
;
A
#
# COMPACT_ATOMS: atom_id res chain seq x y z
N GLN A 1 -19.88 -3.50 -9.11
CA GLN A 1 -18.90 -2.83 -8.25
C GLN A 1 -17.62 -3.66 -8.26
N TRP A 2 -16.46 -2.98 -8.30
CA TRP A 2 -15.15 -3.61 -8.25
C TRP A 2 -14.58 -3.47 -6.86
N ALA A 3 -13.94 -4.53 -6.33
CA ALA A 3 -13.02 -4.44 -5.22
C ALA A 3 -11.66 -4.01 -5.79
N ILE A 4 -11.07 -2.97 -5.22
CA ILE A 4 -9.76 -2.45 -5.63
C ILE A 4 -8.79 -2.51 -4.44
N PHE A 5 -7.55 -2.87 -4.70
CA PHE A 5 -6.51 -2.97 -3.67
C PHE A 5 -5.13 -2.68 -4.28
N LEU A 6 -4.18 -2.30 -3.45
CA LEU A 6 -2.78 -2.12 -3.86
C LEU A 6 -2.02 -3.43 -3.73
N ARG A 7 -2.15 -4.08 -2.59
CA ARG A 7 -1.55 -5.37 -2.29
C ARG A 7 -2.56 -6.27 -1.56
N ASN A 8 -2.29 -7.57 -1.60
CA ASN A 8 -3.07 -8.60 -0.92
C ASN A 8 -2.16 -9.74 -0.42
N HIS A 9 -2.73 -10.88 -0.10
CA HIS A 9 -2.03 -12.08 0.36
C HIS A 9 -1.34 -12.88 -0.74
N ASP A 10 -1.47 -12.47 -2.00
CA ASP A 10 -0.86 -13.11 -3.18
C ASP A 10 0.19 -12.20 -3.83
N GLU A 11 0.84 -12.69 -4.89
CA GLU A 11 1.71 -11.88 -5.73
C GLU A 11 0.92 -10.79 -6.47
N LEU A 12 1.60 -9.71 -6.80
CA LEU A 12 1.14 -8.75 -7.81
C LEU A 12 1.34 -9.41 -9.16
N THR A 13 0.27 -9.95 -9.74
CA THR A 13 0.35 -10.61 -11.04
C THR A 13 0.66 -9.62 -12.17
N LEU A 14 1.54 -10.02 -13.07
CA LEU A 14 1.93 -9.28 -14.27
C LEU A 14 1.60 -10.11 -15.55
N GLU A 15 0.62 -11.00 -15.46
CA GLU A 15 0.18 -11.84 -16.60
C GLU A 15 -0.50 -11.02 -17.69
N MET A 16 -1.09 -9.88 -17.33
CA MET A 16 -1.89 -9.04 -18.23
C MET A 16 -1.07 -7.96 -18.94
N VAL A 17 0.23 -7.90 -18.71
CA VAL A 17 1.14 -6.92 -19.32
C VAL A 17 2.05 -7.61 -20.35
N THR A 18 2.66 -6.84 -21.23
CA THR A 18 3.67 -7.34 -22.18
C THR A 18 4.94 -7.78 -21.47
N ASP A 19 5.77 -8.60 -22.14
CA ASP A 19 7.05 -9.04 -21.58
C ASP A 19 7.98 -7.85 -21.26
N ALA A 20 8.02 -6.83 -22.12
CA ALA A 20 8.81 -5.62 -21.89
C ALA A 20 8.34 -4.83 -20.67
N GLU A 21 7.03 -4.70 -20.47
CA GLU A 21 6.47 -4.05 -19.27
C GLU A 21 6.73 -4.88 -18.01
N ARG A 22 6.68 -6.21 -18.12
CA ARG A 22 7.00 -7.11 -17.00
C ARG A 22 8.47 -7.00 -16.60
N ASP A 23 9.37 -6.98 -17.57
CA ASP A 23 10.81 -6.82 -17.34
C ASP A 23 11.10 -5.49 -16.66
N TYR A 24 10.49 -4.40 -17.13
CA TYR A 24 10.57 -3.10 -16.47
C TYR A 24 10.10 -3.15 -15.02
N MET A 25 8.95 -3.78 -14.75
CA MET A 25 8.43 -3.94 -13.39
C MET A 25 9.35 -4.77 -12.50
N TYR A 26 10.01 -5.78 -13.05
CA TYR A 26 10.99 -6.58 -12.31
C TYR A 26 12.26 -5.79 -11.99
N GLU A 27 12.75 -4.97 -12.92
CA GLU A 27 13.90 -4.10 -12.66
C GLU A 27 13.60 -3.06 -11.57
N GLU A 28 12.42 -2.47 -11.60
CA GLU A 28 12.05 -1.43 -10.64
C GLU A 28 11.68 -1.98 -9.26
N TYR A 29 10.95 -3.09 -9.18
CA TYR A 29 10.27 -3.51 -7.96
C TYR A 29 10.67 -4.90 -7.44
N ALA A 30 11.39 -5.68 -8.22
CA ALA A 30 11.79 -7.05 -7.87
C ALA A 30 13.16 -7.41 -8.47
N ARG A 31 14.16 -6.57 -8.24
CA ARG A 31 15.55 -6.80 -8.69
C ARG A 31 16.09 -8.12 -8.15
N ASP A 32 15.78 -8.45 -6.89
CA ASP A 32 16.06 -9.76 -6.36
C ASP A 32 15.04 -10.77 -6.93
N PRO A 33 15.49 -11.78 -7.71
CA PRO A 33 14.60 -12.79 -8.28
C PRO A 33 13.79 -13.57 -7.24
N VAL A 34 14.27 -13.66 -6.00
CA VAL A 34 13.56 -14.32 -4.89
C VAL A 34 12.23 -13.60 -4.58
N ALA A 35 12.12 -12.31 -4.89
CA ALA A 35 10.86 -11.56 -4.74
C ALA A 35 9.84 -11.88 -5.86
N ARG A 36 10.24 -12.62 -6.89
CA ARG A 36 9.34 -13.02 -7.99
C ARG A 36 8.67 -14.35 -7.69
N LEU A 37 7.42 -14.46 -8.08
CA LEU A 37 6.65 -15.71 -7.97
C LEU A 37 5.69 -15.80 -9.15
N ASN A 38 5.68 -16.93 -9.85
CA ASN A 38 4.96 -17.07 -11.11
C ASN A 38 5.34 -15.92 -12.08
N LEU A 39 4.36 -15.24 -12.68
CA LEU A 39 4.57 -14.02 -13.46
C LEU A 39 4.26 -12.76 -12.63
N GLY A 40 4.70 -12.69 -11.38
CA GLY A 40 4.36 -11.60 -10.49
C GLY A 40 5.42 -11.29 -9.43
N ILE A 41 5.09 -10.35 -8.57
CA ILE A 41 5.95 -9.81 -7.51
C ILE A 41 5.31 -10.05 -6.15
N ARG A 42 5.96 -10.82 -5.28
CA ARG A 42 5.51 -11.07 -3.91
C ARG A 42 6.18 -10.13 -2.91
N ARG A 43 5.74 -8.90 -2.88
CA ARG A 43 6.19 -7.86 -1.95
C ARG A 43 4.99 -7.18 -1.29
N ARG A 44 5.13 -6.73 -0.04
CA ARG A 44 4.18 -5.82 0.58
C ARG A 44 4.35 -4.39 0.04
N LEU A 45 3.37 -3.53 0.27
CA LEU A 45 3.37 -2.17 -0.26
C LEU A 45 4.59 -1.35 0.17
N ALA A 46 4.93 -1.38 1.46
CA ALA A 46 6.04 -0.57 1.96
C ALA A 46 7.40 -0.96 1.37
N PRO A 47 7.82 -2.26 1.37
CA PRO A 47 9.05 -2.66 0.69
C PRO A 47 9.03 -2.45 -0.82
N LEU A 48 7.87 -2.60 -1.47
CA LEU A 48 7.73 -2.35 -2.91
C LEU A 48 8.06 -0.90 -3.26
N LEU A 49 7.82 0.02 -2.36
CA LEU A 49 8.06 1.45 -2.51
C LEU A 49 9.27 1.95 -1.70
N ASP A 50 10.21 1.04 -1.35
CA ASP A 50 11.44 1.34 -0.60
C ASP A 50 11.20 2.01 0.77
N GLY A 51 10.02 1.83 1.37
CA GLY A 51 9.63 2.50 2.60
C GLY A 51 9.38 4.00 2.45
N ASP A 52 9.41 4.54 1.23
CA ASP A 52 9.17 5.97 0.99
C ASP A 52 7.75 6.34 1.39
N ARG A 53 7.65 7.10 2.46
CA ARG A 53 6.40 7.53 3.06
C ARG A 53 5.50 8.28 2.07
N ARG A 54 6.06 9.15 1.24
CA ARG A 54 5.29 9.97 0.29
C ARG A 54 4.72 9.11 -0.83
N ARG A 55 5.50 8.15 -1.32
CA ARG A 55 5.04 7.18 -2.34
C ARG A 55 3.93 6.28 -1.78
N ILE A 56 4.05 5.81 -0.54
CA ILE A 56 3.02 5.01 0.14
C ILE A 56 1.73 5.81 0.31
N GLU A 57 1.83 7.06 0.74
CA GLU A 57 0.68 7.96 0.90
C GLU A 57 0.00 8.26 -0.43
N LEU A 58 0.77 8.51 -1.50
CA LEU A 58 0.26 8.71 -2.85
C LEU A 58 -0.56 7.51 -3.32
N MET A 59 -0.02 6.29 -3.21
CA MET A 59 -0.72 5.08 -3.63
C MET A 59 -2.01 4.85 -2.84
N LYS A 60 -1.98 5.10 -1.53
CA LYS A 60 -3.19 5.01 -0.70
C LYS A 60 -4.21 6.11 -1.01
N ALA A 61 -3.76 7.33 -1.34
CA ALA A 61 -4.65 8.40 -1.77
C ALA A 61 -5.36 8.02 -3.07
N LEU A 62 -4.66 7.44 -4.03
CA LEU A 62 -5.25 6.88 -5.26
C LEU A 62 -6.26 5.79 -4.93
N LEU A 63 -5.89 4.79 -4.13
CA LEU A 63 -6.79 3.70 -3.73
C LEU A 63 -8.11 4.23 -3.13
N LEU A 64 -8.01 5.23 -2.25
CA LEU A 64 -9.16 5.75 -1.50
C LEU A 64 -9.94 6.85 -2.23
N SER A 65 -9.47 7.36 -3.37
CA SER A 65 -10.17 8.36 -4.18
C SER A 65 -10.73 7.82 -5.50
N LEU A 66 -10.20 6.71 -6.02
CA LEU A 66 -10.70 6.04 -7.21
C LEU A 66 -12.06 5.35 -6.96
N PRO A 67 -12.87 5.10 -8.04
CA PRO A 67 -14.10 4.31 -7.96
C PRO A 67 -13.84 2.87 -7.50
N GLY A 68 -14.78 2.30 -6.79
CA GLY A 68 -14.73 0.92 -6.32
C GLY A 68 -14.74 0.82 -4.78
N SER A 69 -14.73 -0.40 -4.29
CA SER A 69 -14.64 -0.72 -2.85
C SER A 69 -13.18 -0.96 -2.49
N PRO A 70 -12.50 -0.03 -1.80
CA PRO A 70 -11.10 -0.21 -1.45
C PRO A 70 -10.94 -1.30 -0.39
N VAL A 71 -10.00 -2.20 -0.62
CA VAL A 71 -9.56 -3.21 0.33
C VAL A 71 -8.15 -2.86 0.79
N LEU A 72 -7.97 -2.74 2.10
CA LEU A 72 -6.67 -2.53 2.72
C LEU A 72 -6.17 -3.88 3.24
N TYR A 73 -4.99 -4.28 2.78
CA TYR A 73 -4.35 -5.47 3.30
C TYR A 73 -3.78 -5.19 4.69
N TYR A 74 -3.98 -6.10 5.65
CA TYR A 74 -3.52 -5.90 7.03
C TYR A 74 -2.01 -5.59 7.08
N GLY A 75 -1.63 -4.66 7.94
CA GLY A 75 -0.24 -4.22 8.09
C GLY A 75 0.19 -3.13 7.11
N ASP A 76 -0.49 -2.94 5.98
CA ASP A 76 -0.17 -1.84 5.07
C ASP A 76 -0.45 -0.48 5.73
N GLU A 77 -1.41 -0.40 6.66
CA GLU A 77 -1.74 0.81 7.41
C GLU A 77 -0.62 1.28 8.34
N ILE A 78 0.30 0.38 8.71
CA ILE A 78 1.49 0.71 9.51
C ILE A 78 2.79 0.68 8.71
N GLY A 79 2.73 0.32 7.42
CA GLY A 79 3.93 0.15 6.60
C GLY A 79 4.71 -1.12 6.93
N MET A 80 4.01 -2.21 7.24
CA MET A 80 4.61 -3.50 7.56
C MET A 80 5.42 -4.04 6.38
N GLY A 81 6.58 -4.63 6.67
CA GLY A 81 7.45 -5.26 5.69
C GLY A 81 7.06 -6.68 5.32
N ASP A 82 7.91 -7.30 4.51
CA ASP A 82 7.81 -8.70 4.10
C ASP A 82 9.12 -9.45 4.33
N ASN A 83 9.08 -10.77 4.15
CA ASN A 83 10.26 -11.62 4.11
C ASN A 83 10.25 -12.46 2.84
N ILE A 84 10.96 -12.00 1.81
CA ILE A 84 11.01 -12.66 0.50
C ILE A 84 11.64 -14.05 0.52
N TYR A 85 12.37 -14.42 1.59
CA TYR A 85 13.03 -15.72 1.73
C TYR A 85 12.10 -16.82 2.25
N LEU A 86 10.89 -16.51 2.68
CA LEU A 86 9.88 -17.49 3.01
C LEU A 86 9.26 -18.05 1.72
N GLY A 87 9.05 -19.36 1.70
CA GLY A 87 8.53 -20.06 0.53
C GLY A 87 7.11 -19.61 0.14
N ASP A 88 6.72 -19.86 -1.11
CA ASP A 88 5.43 -19.49 -1.68
C ASP A 88 5.09 -18.01 -1.43
N ARG A 89 3.88 -17.67 -0.99
CA ARG A 89 3.40 -16.34 -0.65
C ARG A 89 3.57 -16.00 0.84
N ASN A 90 4.21 -16.88 1.60
CA ASN A 90 4.31 -16.76 3.06
C ASN A 90 5.03 -15.48 3.51
N GLY A 91 5.95 -14.99 2.69
CA GLY A 91 6.67 -13.73 2.97
C GLY A 91 5.78 -12.50 3.15
N VAL A 92 4.60 -12.47 2.52
CA VAL A 92 3.61 -11.40 2.68
C VAL A 92 2.49 -11.75 3.64
N ARG A 93 2.53 -12.95 4.28
CA ARG A 93 1.50 -13.47 5.20
C ARG A 93 2.00 -13.61 6.64
N THR A 94 3.03 -12.88 6.99
CA THR A 94 3.64 -12.91 8.33
C THR A 94 2.71 -12.32 9.39
N PRO A 95 2.87 -12.67 10.68
CA PRO A 95 2.02 -12.19 11.77
C PRO A 95 1.95 -10.67 11.85
N MET A 96 0.77 -10.13 12.19
CA MET A 96 0.58 -8.70 12.42
C MET A 96 1.43 -8.19 13.59
N GLN A 97 2.02 -7.02 13.42
CA GLN A 97 2.93 -6.38 14.37
C GLN A 97 2.15 -5.39 15.25
N TRP A 98 1.59 -5.91 16.38
CA TRP A 98 0.80 -5.08 17.28
C TRP A 98 1.65 -4.22 18.22
N THR A 99 2.73 -4.80 18.77
CA THR A 99 3.65 -4.11 19.70
C THR A 99 5.11 -4.47 19.40
N GLY A 100 6.06 -3.79 20.06
CA GLY A 100 7.48 -4.16 20.03
C GLY A 100 7.86 -5.30 20.99
N GLY A 101 6.90 -5.87 21.73
CA GLY A 101 7.10 -6.94 22.72
C GLY A 101 7.07 -8.34 22.13
N TRP A 102 6.94 -9.33 23.01
CA TRP A 102 6.94 -10.75 22.67
C TRP A 102 6.02 -11.09 21.51
N ASN A 103 6.56 -11.74 20.49
CA ASN A 103 5.85 -12.10 19.26
C ASN A 103 5.04 -10.96 18.64
N GLY A 104 5.46 -9.70 18.81
CA GLY A 104 4.71 -8.55 18.34
C GLY A 104 3.31 -8.44 18.95
N ALA A 105 3.06 -9.08 20.10
CA ALA A 105 1.76 -9.31 20.71
C ALA A 105 0.73 -10.02 19.78
N PHE A 106 1.21 -10.77 18.79
CA PHE A 106 0.36 -11.59 17.92
C PHE A 106 -0.08 -12.89 18.60
N SER A 107 0.84 -13.52 19.35
CA SER A 107 0.61 -14.79 20.04
C SER A 107 1.43 -14.87 21.31
N THR A 108 0.95 -15.64 22.28
CA THR A 108 1.68 -15.99 23.52
C THR A 108 2.48 -17.28 23.39
N ALA A 109 2.39 -17.99 22.26
CA ALA A 109 3.13 -19.22 22.00
C ALA A 109 4.64 -18.95 21.87
N ASP A 110 5.44 -19.99 22.01
CA ASP A 110 6.87 -19.90 21.67
C ASP A 110 7.05 -19.49 20.19
N PRO A 111 8.04 -18.64 19.88
CA PRO A 111 8.24 -18.17 18.49
C PRO A 111 8.42 -19.29 17.49
N GLU A 112 9.03 -20.39 17.86
CA GLU A 112 9.25 -21.58 17.03
C GLU A 112 7.95 -22.32 16.68
N ARG A 113 6.86 -22.08 17.40
CA ARG A 113 5.54 -22.66 17.17
C ARG A 113 4.65 -21.80 16.30
N LEU A 114 5.10 -20.60 15.91
CA LEU A 114 4.34 -19.76 14.98
C LEU A 114 4.41 -20.36 13.58
N TYR A 115 3.27 -20.43 12.90
CA TYR A 115 3.20 -20.95 11.52
C TYR A 115 4.11 -20.16 10.57
N GLN A 116 4.20 -18.85 10.75
CA GLN A 116 5.13 -17.96 10.06
C GLN A 116 5.90 -17.13 11.11
N PRO A 117 7.20 -16.89 10.91
CA PRO A 117 7.97 -16.02 11.78
C PRO A 117 7.52 -14.56 11.63
N LEU A 118 7.76 -13.77 12.67
CA LEU A 118 7.63 -12.32 12.56
C LEU A 118 8.76 -11.74 11.71
N ILE A 119 8.49 -10.54 11.15
CA ILE A 119 9.55 -9.75 10.52
C ILE A 119 10.45 -9.21 11.62
N SER A 120 11.75 -9.49 11.52
CA SER A 120 12.75 -9.13 12.54
C SER A 120 13.90 -8.27 12.00
N ASN A 121 13.86 -7.87 10.72
CA ASN A 121 14.91 -6.99 10.18
C ASN A 121 14.87 -5.58 10.79
N PRO A 122 15.99 -4.82 10.80
CA PRO A 122 16.06 -3.53 11.47
C PRO A 122 15.09 -2.46 10.93
N VAL A 123 14.67 -2.55 9.67
CA VAL A 123 13.83 -1.53 9.02
C VAL A 123 12.35 -1.79 9.24
N TYR A 124 11.91 -3.04 9.05
CA TYR A 124 10.50 -3.42 9.06
C TYR A 124 10.13 -4.35 10.22
N GLY A 125 11.08 -4.71 11.06
CA GLY A 125 10.85 -5.61 12.20
C GLY A 125 9.81 -5.06 13.18
N TYR A 126 9.15 -5.95 13.90
CA TYR A 126 8.07 -5.59 14.82
C TYR A 126 8.49 -4.63 15.94
N GLN A 127 9.79 -4.56 16.29
CA GLN A 127 10.31 -3.56 17.22
C GLN A 127 10.33 -2.14 16.62
N ALA A 128 10.56 -2.03 15.30
CA ALA A 128 10.62 -0.74 14.59
C ALA A 128 9.25 -0.31 14.08
N VAL A 129 8.46 -1.25 13.53
CA VAL A 129 7.17 -0.98 12.91
C VAL A 129 6.08 -1.76 13.63
N ASN A 130 5.24 -1.07 14.41
CA ASN A 130 4.11 -1.69 15.11
C ASN A 130 2.98 -0.70 15.40
N VAL A 131 1.79 -1.26 15.66
CA VAL A 131 0.58 -0.48 15.90
C VAL A 131 0.71 0.38 17.15
N GLU A 132 1.28 -0.15 18.24
CA GLU A 132 1.37 0.56 19.51
C GLU A 132 2.18 1.85 19.38
N SER A 133 3.37 1.78 18.79
CA SER A 133 4.25 2.93 18.59
C SER A 133 3.57 3.98 17.69
N GLN A 134 2.91 3.54 16.62
CA GLN A 134 2.24 4.46 15.69
C GLN A 134 0.95 5.09 16.24
N ARG A 135 0.25 4.42 17.17
CA ARG A 135 -0.90 5.02 17.87
C ARG A 135 -0.52 6.23 18.74
N ARG A 136 0.71 6.25 19.25
CA ARG A 136 1.24 7.36 20.08
C ARG A 136 1.70 8.56 19.25
N GLN A 137 1.74 8.44 17.92
CA GLN A 137 2.27 9.47 17.02
C GLN A 137 1.17 9.98 16.09
N GLU A 138 0.81 11.25 16.20
CA GLU A 138 -0.23 11.88 15.39
C GLU A 138 0.09 11.86 13.90
N ASN A 139 1.36 11.97 13.54
CA ASN A 139 1.84 11.98 12.15
C ASN A 139 2.28 10.60 11.64
N SER A 140 1.95 9.51 12.36
CA SER A 140 2.24 8.15 11.89
C SER A 140 1.47 7.80 10.62
N LEU A 141 1.93 6.77 9.89
CA LEU A 141 1.21 6.24 8.73
C LEU A 141 -0.17 5.71 9.12
N LEU A 142 -0.29 5.10 10.28
CA LEU A 142 -1.56 4.63 10.83
C LEU A 142 -2.54 5.79 11.04
N SER A 143 -2.11 6.85 11.69
CA SER A 143 -2.94 8.03 11.95
C SER A 143 -3.34 8.75 10.66
N TRP A 144 -2.42 8.87 9.71
CA TRP A 144 -2.69 9.41 8.39
C TRP A 144 -3.71 8.54 7.62
N THR A 145 -3.54 7.22 7.61
CA THR A 145 -4.46 6.28 6.95
C THR A 145 -5.87 6.38 7.55
N LYS A 146 -5.99 6.49 8.88
CA LYS A 146 -7.29 6.69 9.55
C LYS A 146 -7.96 7.98 9.08
N ARG A 147 -7.23 9.10 9.01
CA ARG A 147 -7.77 10.37 8.51
C ARG A 147 -8.26 10.25 7.07
N LEU A 148 -7.49 9.60 6.21
CA LEU A 148 -7.86 9.42 4.81
C LEU A 148 -9.12 8.56 4.64
N ILE A 149 -9.25 7.49 5.42
CA ILE A 149 -10.48 6.67 5.47
C ILE A 149 -11.67 7.52 5.95
N GLN A 150 -11.47 8.36 6.95
CA GLN A 150 -12.52 9.26 7.46
C GLN A 150 -12.98 10.24 6.37
N VAL A 151 -12.05 10.85 5.62
CA VAL A 151 -12.39 11.74 4.48
C VAL A 151 -13.23 10.98 3.46
N ARG A 152 -12.82 9.76 3.07
CA ARG A 152 -13.61 8.96 2.13
C ARG A 152 -15.02 8.63 2.67
N ARG A 153 -15.14 8.33 3.95
CA ARG A 153 -16.44 7.98 4.58
C ARG A 153 -17.38 9.18 4.69
N SER A 154 -16.83 10.35 5.00
CA SER A 154 -17.62 11.60 5.12
C SER A 154 -17.99 12.21 3.78
N THR A 155 -17.27 11.88 2.69
CA THR A 155 -17.45 12.44 1.35
C THR A 155 -18.07 11.36 0.43
N ARG A 156 -19.40 11.40 0.27
CA ARG A 156 -20.16 10.38 -0.49
C ARG A 156 -19.73 10.23 -1.94
N VAL A 157 -19.19 11.29 -2.51
CA VAL A 157 -18.66 11.35 -3.87
C VAL A 157 -17.64 10.22 -4.15
N PHE A 158 -16.74 9.92 -3.22
CA PHE A 158 -15.73 8.87 -3.43
C PHE A 158 -16.32 7.47 -3.54
N GLY A 159 -17.40 7.20 -2.81
CA GLY A 159 -18.03 5.88 -2.80
C GLY A 159 -19.06 5.68 -3.92
N ARG A 160 -19.72 6.74 -4.39
CA ARG A 160 -20.90 6.67 -5.26
C ARG A 160 -20.82 7.54 -6.51
N GLY A 161 -19.86 8.47 -6.57
CA GLY A 161 -19.73 9.43 -7.66
C GLY A 161 -19.13 8.83 -8.91
N SER A 162 -19.40 9.47 -10.04
CA SER A 162 -18.70 9.24 -11.30
C SER A 162 -17.25 9.73 -11.22
N ILE A 163 -16.46 9.40 -12.24
CA ILE A 163 -15.09 9.89 -12.41
C ILE A 163 -14.93 10.44 -13.82
N GLU A 164 -14.24 11.56 -13.91
CA GLU A 164 -13.83 12.18 -15.18
C GLU A 164 -12.34 12.51 -15.07
N PHE A 165 -11.52 11.88 -15.92
CA PHE A 165 -10.09 12.17 -15.96
C PHE A 165 -9.84 13.47 -16.72
N LEU A 166 -9.09 14.36 -16.10
CA LEU A 166 -8.60 15.57 -16.73
C LEU A 166 -7.28 15.28 -17.47
N ARG A 167 -6.96 16.13 -18.43
CA ARG A 167 -5.71 16.01 -19.21
C ARG A 167 -4.86 17.27 -19.03
N PRO A 168 -4.18 17.44 -17.88
CA PRO A 168 -3.25 18.54 -17.70
C PRO A 168 -2.11 18.45 -18.71
N ALA A 169 -1.58 19.59 -19.16
CA ALA A 169 -0.42 19.62 -20.05
C ALA A 169 0.82 18.96 -19.41
N ASN A 170 0.90 18.96 -18.09
CA ASN A 170 1.98 18.33 -17.34
C ASN A 170 1.69 16.83 -17.13
N HIS A 171 2.38 15.97 -17.89
CA HIS A 171 2.25 14.50 -17.82
C HIS A 171 2.69 13.87 -16.48
N ARG A 172 3.33 14.64 -15.59
CA ARG A 172 3.70 14.18 -14.25
C ARG A 172 2.57 14.34 -13.23
N VAL A 173 1.43 14.88 -13.68
CA VAL A 173 0.26 15.12 -12.84
C VAL A 173 -0.91 14.28 -13.31
N LEU A 174 -1.47 13.48 -12.41
CA LEU A 174 -2.73 12.78 -12.61
C LEU A 174 -3.85 13.57 -11.92
N ALA A 175 -4.79 14.07 -12.70
CA ALA A 175 -5.93 14.83 -12.20
C ALA A 175 -7.26 14.24 -12.67
N TYR A 176 -8.26 14.24 -11.79
CA TYR A 176 -9.61 13.83 -12.12
C TYR A 176 -10.64 14.47 -11.20
N VAL A 177 -11.85 14.58 -11.68
CA VAL A 177 -13.01 15.05 -10.92
C VAL A 177 -13.89 13.85 -10.55
N ARG A 178 -14.28 13.79 -9.28
CA ARG A 178 -15.33 12.89 -8.80
C ARG A 178 -16.61 13.72 -8.61
N SER A 179 -17.75 13.21 -9.07
CA SER A 179 -19.02 13.97 -9.05
C SER A 179 -20.20 13.12 -8.59
N LEU A 180 -21.04 13.68 -7.72
CA LEU A 180 -22.30 13.06 -7.25
C LEU A 180 -23.36 14.16 -7.10
N GLY A 181 -24.29 14.26 -8.03
CA GLY A 181 -25.23 15.37 -8.10
C GLY A 181 -24.48 16.70 -8.26
N ALA A 182 -24.72 17.63 -7.34
CA ALA A 182 -24.07 18.95 -7.33
C ALA A 182 -22.68 18.94 -6.65
N GLU A 183 -22.37 17.87 -5.90
CA GLU A 183 -21.10 17.76 -5.18
C GLU A 183 -19.99 17.32 -6.16
N LYS A 184 -18.87 18.07 -6.16
CA LYS A 184 -17.70 17.78 -6.99
C LYS A 184 -16.44 17.85 -6.14
N VAL A 185 -15.53 16.90 -6.35
CA VAL A 185 -14.21 16.86 -5.72
C VAL A 185 -13.14 16.75 -6.82
N LEU A 186 -12.26 17.72 -6.88
CA LEU A 186 -11.06 17.67 -7.72
C LEU A 186 -9.97 16.89 -6.95
N VAL A 187 -9.41 15.89 -7.60
CA VAL A 187 -8.28 15.12 -7.09
C VAL A 187 -7.08 15.37 -8.00
N VAL A 188 -5.98 15.84 -7.41
CA VAL A 188 -4.73 16.14 -8.13
C VAL A 188 -3.59 15.41 -7.45
N ASN A 189 -2.87 14.59 -8.22
CA ASN A 189 -1.76 13.78 -7.75
C ASN A 189 -0.50 14.13 -8.51
N ASN A 190 0.55 14.51 -7.80
CA ASN A 190 1.89 14.65 -8.37
C ASN A 190 2.57 13.28 -8.38
N LEU A 191 2.81 12.73 -9.57
CA LEU A 191 3.43 11.42 -9.78
C LEU A 191 4.97 11.48 -9.86
N SER A 192 5.56 12.64 -9.55
CA SER A 192 7.01 12.85 -9.59
C SER A 192 7.60 13.13 -8.21
N GLY A 193 8.93 13.04 -8.09
CA GLY A 193 9.66 13.36 -6.86
C GLY A 193 9.90 14.87 -6.62
N THR A 194 9.45 15.75 -7.52
CA THR A 194 9.67 17.21 -7.45
C THR A 194 8.36 17.97 -7.52
N ALA A 195 8.35 19.23 -7.05
CA ALA A 195 7.17 20.09 -7.19
C ALA A 195 6.81 20.29 -8.67
N GLN A 196 5.53 20.28 -8.99
CA GLN A 196 5.00 20.42 -10.33
C GLN A 196 3.99 21.57 -10.39
N ALA A 197 4.11 22.42 -11.41
CA ALA A 197 3.07 23.38 -11.74
C ALA A 197 1.93 22.68 -12.48
N VAL A 198 0.70 23.10 -12.20
CA VAL A 198 -0.53 22.62 -12.85
C VAL A 198 -1.32 23.84 -13.30
N GLU A 199 -1.59 23.91 -14.60
CA GLU A 199 -2.48 24.90 -15.22
C GLU A 199 -3.75 24.23 -15.70
#